data_31dc7a07ad76ec4cca7b492ead755b97
#
_entry.id   31dc7a07ad76ec4cca7b492ead755b97
#
_cell.length_a   1.000
_cell.length_b   1.000
_cell.length_c   1.000
_cell.angle_alpha   90.00
_cell.angle_beta   90.00
_cell.angle_gamma   90.00
#
_symmetry.space_group_name_H-M   'P 1'
#
loop_
_entity.id
_entity.type
_entity.pdbx_description
1 polymer ?
#
loop_
_entity_poly.entity_id
_entity_poly.type
_entity_poly.pdbx_seq_one_letter_code
_entity_poly.pdbx_strand_id
1 'polypeptide(L)'
;GSNLEHHALAASTALQANQVVATPMGNPTHYGDPKDGCRPDEAQTTIQGVAGDLCTPRCSLFTPCPTDTPPGVAAQPQCALEDARSLQKFCALLCSTSLPILDQRAADAQCGEKASCKAVQAGIGLCTYDD
;
A
#
# COMPACT_ATOMS: atom_id res chain seq x y z
N GLY A 1 6.49 5.27 -21.59
CA GLY A 1 6.72 5.05 -21.25
C GLY A 1 6.33 4.16 -20.74
N SER A 2 6.04 4.02 -20.89
CA SER A 2 5.60 3.24 -20.55
C SER A 2 6.05 2.54 -19.67
N ASN A 3 6.75 2.51 -19.38
CA ASN A 3 7.26 1.91 -18.63
C ASN A 3 6.85 1.99 -17.44
N LEU A 4 6.12 1.56 -17.08
CA LEU A 4 5.64 1.32 -16.05
C LEU A 4 6.45 0.56 -15.32
N GLU A 5 7.33 0.96 -14.61
CA GLU A 5 8.10 0.21 -13.88
C GLU A 5 7.70 0.23 -12.55
N HIS A 6 7.53 -0.81 -11.91
CA HIS A 6 7.31 -0.95 -10.54
C HIS A 6 8.62 -1.20 -9.91
N HIS A 7 9.10 -0.30 -9.19
CA HIS A 7 10.33 -0.47 -8.49
C HIS A 7 9.98 -0.99 -7.12
N ALA A 8 10.84 -1.81 -6.62
CA ALA A 8 10.61 -2.35 -5.31
C ALA A 8 11.03 -1.37 -4.28
N LEU A 9 10.28 -1.09 -3.40
CA LEU A 9 10.58 -0.23 -2.35
C LEU A 9 11.21 -1.06 -1.32
N ALA A 10 12.15 -0.63 -0.74
CA ALA A 10 12.33 -1.11 0.50
C ALA A 10 11.09 -0.85 0.71
N ALA A 11 11.02 -0.50 -0.51
CA ALA A 11 9.95 -0.39 -1.28
C ALA A 11 10.19 0.32 -2.52
N SER A 12 9.32 0.32 -3.47
CA SER A 12 9.55 1.06 -4.65
C SER A 12 8.25 1.54 -5.22
N THR A 13 8.31 2.54 -6.01
CA THR A 13 7.13 3.04 -6.65
C THR A 13 7.21 2.75 -8.11
N ALA A 14 6.10 2.60 -8.71
CA ALA A 14 6.03 2.37 -10.12
C ALA A 14 5.58 3.59 -10.85
N LEU A 15 5.56 4.70 -10.23
CA LEU A 15 4.96 5.86 -10.81
C LEU A 15 5.65 6.37 -12.03
N GLN A 16 4.94 6.56 -13.08
CA GLN A 16 5.41 7.20 -14.27
C GLN A 16 4.41 8.29 -14.56
N ALA A 17 4.90 9.43 -14.93
CA ALA A 17 4.03 10.56 -15.13
C ALA A 17 2.90 10.30 -16.08
N ASN A 18 3.17 9.59 -17.13
CA ASN A 18 2.13 9.37 -18.09
C ASN A 18 1.09 8.41 -17.69
N GLN A 19 1.22 7.80 -16.50
CA GLN A 19 0.26 6.91 -16.14
C GLN A 19 -0.64 7.47 -15.30
N VAL A 20 -0.45 8.57 -14.98
CA VAL A 20 -1.29 9.09 -14.10
C VAL A 20 -2.47 9.60 -14.77
N VAL A 21 -2.86 9.07 -15.76
CA VAL A 21 -4.06 9.45 -16.30
C VAL A 21 -5.07 9.01 -15.38
N ALA A 22 -5.62 9.86 -14.74
CA ALA A 22 -6.56 9.55 -13.76
C ALA A 22 -7.70 8.88 -14.40
N THR A 23 -8.08 7.82 -13.89
CA THR A 23 -9.28 7.25 -14.28
C THR A 23 -10.30 7.98 -13.47
N PRO A 24 -11.34 8.44 -14.08
CA PRO A 24 -12.39 9.12 -13.37
C PRO A 24 -13.01 8.27 -12.29
N MET A 25 -12.86 6.95 -12.46
CA MET A 25 -13.47 6.04 -11.52
C MET A 25 -12.48 5.55 -10.49
N GLY A 26 -11.36 6.19 -10.36
CA GLY A 26 -10.36 5.72 -9.42
C GLY A 26 -10.89 5.58 -8.01
N ASN A 27 -10.10 4.99 -7.16
CA ASN A 27 -10.49 4.70 -5.79
C ASN A 27 -10.93 5.97 -5.07
N PRO A 28 -12.04 5.91 -4.31
CA PRO A 28 -12.50 7.09 -3.57
C PRO A 28 -11.69 7.39 -2.32
N THR A 29 -10.89 6.43 -1.86
CA THR A 29 -10.08 6.62 -0.68
C THR A 29 -8.63 6.34 -1.00
N HIS A 30 -7.73 6.67 -0.07
CA HIS A 30 -6.34 6.26 -0.18
C HIS A 30 -6.23 4.75 0.07
N TYR A 31 -5.11 4.19 -0.30
CA TYR A 31 -4.78 2.78 -0.07
C TYR A 31 -5.68 1.80 -0.81
N GLY A 32 -6.13 2.18 -1.96
CA GLY A 32 -6.97 1.30 -2.77
C GLY A 32 -6.17 0.37 -3.67
N ASP A 33 -6.90 -0.42 -4.42
CA ASP A 33 -6.32 -1.39 -5.34
C ASP A 33 -5.85 -0.67 -6.60
N PRO A 34 -4.58 -0.78 -6.95
CA PRO A 34 -4.08 -0.13 -8.17
C PRO A 34 -4.81 -0.51 -9.43
N LYS A 35 -5.45 -1.70 -9.43
CA LYS A 35 -6.19 -2.15 -10.58
C LYS A 35 -7.35 -1.21 -10.87
N ASP A 36 -7.87 -0.55 -9.87
CA ASP A 36 -8.97 0.38 -10.03
C ASP A 36 -8.49 1.83 -10.18
N GLY A 37 -7.20 2.03 -10.20
CA GLY A 37 -6.60 3.37 -10.35
C GLY A 37 -6.28 4.00 -9.01
N CYS A 38 -5.14 4.64 -8.91
CA CYS A 38 -4.73 5.32 -7.68
C CYS A 38 -5.18 6.77 -7.70
N ARG A 39 -5.31 7.37 -6.53
CA ARG A 39 -5.63 8.79 -6.42
C ARG A 39 -4.44 9.61 -6.92
N PRO A 40 -4.66 10.87 -7.30
CA PRO A 40 -3.58 11.68 -7.88
C PRO A 40 -2.34 11.85 -7.00
N ASP A 41 -2.52 11.80 -5.68
CA ASP A 41 -1.40 11.96 -4.76
C ASP A 41 -0.78 10.62 -4.37
N GLU A 42 -1.18 9.55 -5.02
CA GLU A 42 -0.67 8.22 -4.69
C GLU A 42 0.17 7.64 -5.80
N ALA A 43 1.01 6.69 -5.43
CA ALA A 43 1.77 5.90 -6.39
C ALA A 43 1.36 4.44 -6.26
N GLN A 44 1.36 3.75 -7.38
CA GLN A 44 1.19 2.32 -7.37
C GLN A 44 2.50 1.74 -6.85
N THR A 45 2.45 1.03 -5.76
CA THR A 45 3.63 0.65 -5.01
C THR A 45 3.73 -0.85 -4.81
N THR A 46 4.91 -1.38 -5.07
CA THR A 46 5.24 -2.76 -4.71
C THR A 46 6.34 -2.71 -3.67
N ILE A 47 6.40 -3.73 -2.84
CA ILE A 47 7.34 -3.76 -1.73
C ILE A 47 8.28 -4.94 -1.92
N GLN A 48 9.56 -4.70 -1.80
CA GLN A 48 10.56 -5.73 -2.03
C GLN A 48 10.32 -6.92 -1.11
N GLY A 49 10.21 -8.10 -1.70
CA GLY A 49 10.01 -9.31 -0.91
C GLY A 49 8.56 -9.55 -0.50
N VAL A 50 7.63 -8.71 -0.91
CA VAL A 50 6.23 -8.83 -0.53
C VAL A 50 5.39 -8.92 -1.80
N ALA A 51 4.52 -9.89 -1.87
CA ALA A 51 3.65 -10.05 -3.03
C ALA A 51 2.57 -8.97 -3.03
N GLY A 52 2.09 -8.63 -4.21
CA GLY A 52 0.99 -7.68 -4.34
C GLY A 52 1.43 -6.24 -4.45
N ASP A 53 0.46 -5.37 -4.50
CA ASP A 53 0.72 -3.93 -4.63
C ASP A 53 -0.37 -3.15 -3.92
N LEU A 54 -0.19 -1.85 -3.83
CA LEU A 54 -1.24 -0.99 -3.31
C LEU A 54 -1.00 0.44 -3.76
N CYS A 55 -2.06 1.23 -3.76
CA CYS A 55 -1.94 2.67 -3.97
C CYS A 55 -1.59 3.30 -2.64
N THR A 56 -0.56 4.12 -2.60
CA THR A 56 -0.22 4.76 -1.33
C THR A 56 0.42 6.13 -1.57
N PRO A 57 0.15 7.10 -0.70
CA PRO A 57 0.71 8.43 -0.86
C PRO A 57 2.07 8.55 -0.19
N ARG A 58 2.78 9.58 -0.54
CA ARG A 58 4.02 9.91 0.12
C ARG A 58 3.72 10.43 1.51
N CYS A 59 4.69 10.28 2.37
CA CYS A 59 4.57 10.79 3.73
C CYS A 59 5.92 11.28 4.22
N SER A 60 5.90 12.06 5.28
CA SER A 60 7.13 12.53 5.89
C SER A 60 6.82 12.92 7.32
N LEU A 61 7.82 13.41 8.01
CA LEU A 61 7.64 13.88 9.36
C LEU A 61 6.60 15.01 9.41
N PHE A 62 6.52 15.81 8.36
CA PHE A 62 5.58 16.93 8.31
C PHE A 62 4.31 16.65 7.54
N THR A 63 4.24 15.53 6.87
CA THR A 63 3.07 15.16 6.08
C THR A 63 2.64 13.78 6.50
N PRO A 64 1.77 13.67 7.49
CA PRO A 64 1.37 12.37 8.01
C PRO A 64 0.51 11.61 7.01
N CYS A 65 0.39 10.32 7.24
CA CYS A 65 -0.40 9.47 6.37
C CYS A 65 -1.87 9.77 6.51
N PRO A 66 -2.60 9.90 5.40
CA PRO A 66 -4.04 10.03 5.46
C PRO A 66 -4.68 8.83 6.15
N THR A 67 -5.81 9.05 6.77
CA THR A 67 -6.49 8.00 7.53
C THR A 67 -7.71 7.43 6.82
N ASP A 68 -8.02 7.90 5.62
CA ASP A 68 -9.18 7.40 4.88
C ASP A 68 -8.83 6.10 4.18
N THR A 69 -9.15 5.01 4.81
CA THR A 69 -8.91 3.68 4.24
C THR A 69 -10.16 3.17 3.56
N PRO A 70 -10.03 2.20 2.66
CA PRO A 70 -11.21 1.61 2.02
C PRO A 70 -12.14 0.97 3.03
N PRO A 71 -13.42 0.83 2.68
CA PRO A 71 -14.38 0.23 3.60
C PRO A 71 -13.91 -1.15 4.05
N GLY A 72 -14.07 -1.43 5.32
CA GLY A 72 -13.70 -2.73 5.87
C GLY A 72 -12.24 -2.89 6.26
N VAL A 73 -11.41 -1.91 5.96
CA VAL A 73 -10.00 -2.00 6.33
C VAL A 73 -9.82 -1.57 7.77
N ALA A 74 -9.24 -2.45 8.57
CA ALA A 74 -8.92 -2.16 9.96
C ALA A 74 -7.43 -1.91 10.17
N ALA A 75 -6.62 -2.17 9.15
CA ALA A 75 -5.20 -1.95 9.23
C ALA A 75 -4.91 -0.45 9.38
N GLN A 76 -3.80 -0.13 10.02
CA GLN A 76 -3.48 1.25 10.36
C GLN A 76 -2.44 1.82 9.39
N PRO A 77 -2.69 3.00 8.83
CA PRO A 77 -1.68 3.65 7.99
C PRO A 77 -0.51 4.14 8.82
N GLN A 78 0.69 3.95 8.31
CA GLN A 78 1.89 4.42 8.97
C GLN A 78 2.95 4.75 7.96
N CYS A 79 3.75 5.77 8.20
CA CYS A 79 4.80 6.17 7.28
C CYS A 79 5.98 5.25 7.47
N ALA A 80 5.93 4.09 6.84
CA ALA A 80 6.86 3.00 7.11
C ALA A 80 7.62 2.46 5.91
N LEU A 81 7.31 2.90 4.70
CA LEU A 81 8.01 2.42 3.52
C LEU A 81 8.98 3.47 3.02
N GLU A 82 10.08 3.03 2.46
CA GLU A 82 11.06 3.97 1.94
C GLU A 82 11.58 3.50 0.60
N ASP A 83 11.65 4.39 -0.36
CA ASP A 83 12.23 4.10 -1.66
C ASP A 83 13.75 4.13 -1.47
N ALA A 84 14.40 3.00 -1.72
CA ALA A 84 15.83 2.88 -1.50
C ALA A 84 16.68 3.84 -2.34
N ARG A 85 16.15 4.31 -3.46
CA ARG A 85 16.93 5.20 -4.31
C ARG A 85 16.78 6.64 -3.91
N SER A 86 15.56 7.09 -3.69
CA SER A 86 15.28 8.50 -3.44
C SER A 86 15.14 8.83 -1.98
N LEU A 87 15.01 7.81 -1.14
CA LEU A 87 14.73 7.95 0.29
C LEU A 87 13.37 8.58 0.56
N GLN A 88 12.53 8.66 -0.46
CA GLN A 88 11.16 9.15 -0.31
C GLN A 88 10.36 8.12 0.49
N LYS A 89 9.60 8.58 1.45
CA LYS A 89 8.80 7.68 2.28
C LYS A 89 7.36 7.62 1.80
N PHE A 90 6.77 6.47 2.03
CA PHE A 90 5.38 6.21 1.65
C PHE A 90 4.65 5.53 2.80
N CYS A 91 3.35 5.67 2.79
CA CYS A 91 2.51 5.08 3.83
C CYS A 91 2.32 3.60 3.58
N ALA A 92 2.29 2.84 4.65
CA ALA A 92 1.98 1.42 4.58
C ALA A 92 0.74 1.16 5.42
N LEU A 93 -0.05 0.16 5.03
CA LEU A 93 -1.14 -0.29 5.88
C LEU A 93 -0.61 -1.46 6.71
N LEU A 94 -0.48 -1.27 7.98
CA LEU A 94 0.07 -2.29 8.87
C LEU A 94 -1.04 -3.15 9.44
N CYS A 95 -0.86 -4.45 9.32
CA CYS A 95 -1.78 -5.43 9.88
C CYS A 95 -1.05 -6.23 10.94
N SER A 96 -1.80 -6.76 11.89
CA SER A 96 -1.23 -7.53 12.98
C SER A 96 -1.22 -9.01 12.63
N THR A 97 -0.14 -9.68 12.93
CA THR A 97 -0.06 -11.13 12.77
C THR A 97 0.18 -11.81 14.11
N SER A 98 0.06 -11.05 15.22
CA SER A 98 0.24 -11.62 16.54
C SER A 98 -1.09 -11.72 17.25
N LEU A 99 -1.10 -12.38 18.40
CA LEU A 99 -2.32 -12.51 19.19
C LEU A 99 -2.93 -11.14 19.47
N PRO A 100 -4.26 -11.01 19.43
CA PRO A 100 -5.22 -12.11 19.35
C PRO A 100 -5.54 -12.58 17.93
N ILE A 101 -4.77 -12.17 16.95
CA ILE A 101 -4.95 -12.62 15.59
C ILE A 101 -4.38 -14.04 15.50
N LEU A 102 -5.25 -15.03 15.36
CA LEU A 102 -4.84 -16.41 15.47
C LEU A 102 -4.50 -17.10 14.17
N ASP A 103 -4.91 -16.60 13.04
CA ASP A 103 -4.65 -17.27 11.78
C ASP A 103 -4.60 -16.28 10.64
N GLN A 104 -4.20 -16.76 9.48
CA GLN A 104 -4.03 -15.92 8.31
C GLN A 104 -5.33 -15.30 7.85
N ARG A 105 -6.44 -15.99 7.99
CA ARG A 105 -7.72 -15.44 7.58
C ARG A 105 -8.06 -14.22 8.44
N ALA A 106 -7.83 -14.28 9.73
CA ALA A 106 -8.09 -13.16 10.61
C ALA A 106 -7.14 -12.01 10.31
N ALA A 107 -5.90 -12.31 9.97
CA ALA A 107 -4.96 -11.29 9.60
C ALA A 107 -5.39 -10.61 8.31
N ASP A 108 -5.80 -11.39 7.31
CA ASP A 108 -6.21 -10.85 6.02
C ASP A 108 -7.47 -9.99 6.13
N ALA A 109 -8.33 -10.31 7.07
CA ALA A 109 -9.56 -9.56 7.25
C ALA A 109 -9.31 -8.09 7.61
N GLN A 110 -8.13 -7.77 8.08
CA GLN A 110 -7.79 -6.39 8.41
C GLN A 110 -7.55 -5.56 7.15
N CYS A 111 -7.31 -6.21 6.04
CA CYS A 111 -6.86 -5.55 4.82
C CYS A 111 -7.95 -5.24 3.79
N GLY A 112 -9.14 -5.73 3.97
CA GLY A 112 -10.22 -5.45 3.02
C GLY A 112 -10.25 -6.42 1.86
N GLU A 113 -11.15 -6.16 0.92
CA GLU A 113 -11.36 -7.05 -0.20
C GLU A 113 -10.18 -7.14 -1.15
N LYS A 114 -9.89 -8.32 -1.62
CA LYS A 114 -8.84 -8.60 -2.59
C LYS A 114 -7.43 -8.31 -2.07
N ALA A 115 -7.31 -8.05 -0.80
CA ALA A 115 -6.03 -7.80 -0.17
C ALA A 115 -5.79 -8.80 0.94
N SER A 116 -4.54 -8.99 1.28
CA SER A 116 -4.19 -9.87 2.39
C SER A 116 -3.02 -9.30 3.16
N CYS A 117 -2.83 -9.82 4.37
CA CYS A 117 -1.78 -9.37 5.26
C CYS A 117 -0.53 -10.20 5.04
N LYS A 118 0.53 -9.59 4.52
CA LYS A 118 1.79 -10.28 4.27
C LYS A 118 2.72 -10.03 5.43
N ALA A 119 3.06 -11.08 6.16
CA ALA A 119 3.94 -10.95 7.31
C ALA A 119 5.32 -10.48 6.87
N VAL A 120 5.85 -9.47 7.54
CA VAL A 120 7.18 -8.97 7.21
C VAL A 120 8.14 -9.08 8.38
N GLN A 121 7.62 -9.09 9.59
CA GLN A 121 8.43 -9.35 10.76
C GLN A 121 7.51 -9.84 11.86
N ALA A 122 8.07 -10.23 12.99
CA ALA A 122 7.28 -10.82 14.05
C ALA A 122 6.16 -9.87 14.46
N GLY A 123 4.94 -10.36 14.35
CA GLY A 123 3.76 -9.63 14.81
C GLY A 123 3.23 -8.56 13.86
N ILE A 124 3.94 -8.27 12.77
CA ILE A 124 3.55 -7.20 11.87
C ILE A 124 3.54 -7.66 10.42
N GLY A 125 2.53 -7.24 9.70
CA GLY A 125 2.44 -7.48 8.27
C GLY A 125 2.02 -6.23 7.52
N LEU A 126 2.01 -6.33 6.21
CA LEU A 126 1.60 -5.24 5.34
C LEU A 126 0.44 -5.70 4.48
N CYS A 127 -0.55 -4.84 4.32
CA CYS A 127 -1.68 -5.14 3.45
C CYS A 127 -1.32 -4.79 2.03
N THR A 128 -1.44 -5.74 1.12
CA THR A 128 -1.30 -5.48 -0.31
C THR A 128 -2.38 -6.23 -1.05
N TYR A 129 -2.71 -5.75 -2.23
CA TYR A 129 -3.76 -6.37 -3.05
C TYR A 129 -3.19 -7.53 -3.86
N ASP A 130 -4.00 -8.56 -3.99
CA ASP A 130 -3.55 -9.81 -4.60
C ASP A 130 -3.96 -10.00 -6.05
N ASP A 131 -4.74 -9.13 -6.61
CA ASP A 131 -5.22 -9.30 -7.98
C ASP A 131 -4.35 -8.60 -9.03
#